data_1f53d228216cb0a27910d0faa716cb70
#
_entry.id   1f53d228216cb0a27910d0faa716cb70
#
_cell.length_a   1.000
_cell.length_b   1.000
_cell.length_c   1.000
_cell.angle_alpha   90.00
_cell.angle_beta   90.00
_cell.angle_gamma   90.00
#
_symmetry.space_group_name_H-M   'P 1'
#
loop_
_entity.id
_entity.type
_entity.pdbx_description
1 polymer ?
#
loop_
_entity_poly.entity_id
_entity_poly.type
_entity_poly.pdbx_seq_one_letter_code
_entity_poly.pdbx_strand_id
1 'polypeptide(L)'
;MIEQLRKERVRQTRGSQRKLYWKVPGSVWGMDICEIRMVNLPGKQFILCVADLASGYKFAPMVTTTEPCGPQVSAHLEKLFEQFGRPLFLKRDNGGNLNHGAIADLLSHNHILPLNSPCYYAPYNGAIERGQGEIKWKLRREYGDVRTFGEFARSTGLVVHDLNHHPRRKLDGSTSCIRFFNGPRVNYSKRKRKEVMLWISDQAFDIVEKASGDMKPDAAYRIACQIWLVKNDHLSVSKLGEVLPHLSGKTAHN
;
A
#
# COMPACT_ATOMS: atom_id res chain seq x y z
N MET A 1 -28.82 -4.84 -23.94
CA MET A 1 -28.67 -3.37 -23.82
C MET A 1 -27.98 -2.94 -22.52
N ILE A 2 -28.52 -3.27 -21.32
CA ILE A 2 -27.93 -2.87 -20.02
C ILE A 2 -26.51 -3.45 -19.79
N GLU A 3 -26.28 -4.70 -20.19
CA GLU A 3 -24.98 -5.36 -20.05
C GLU A 3 -23.92 -4.83 -21.03
N GLN A 4 -24.33 -4.40 -22.20
CA GLN A 4 -23.45 -3.71 -23.17
C GLN A 4 -23.06 -2.32 -22.66
N LEU A 5 -24.00 -1.54 -22.12
CA LEU A 5 -23.72 -0.24 -21.49
C LEU A 5 -22.80 -0.37 -20.25
N ARG A 6 -22.97 -1.44 -19.44
CA ARG A 6 -22.05 -1.76 -18.36
C ARG A 6 -20.64 -2.09 -18.86
N LYS A 7 -20.51 -2.90 -19.90
CA LYS A 7 -19.22 -3.24 -20.53
C LYS A 7 -18.54 -2.02 -21.15
N GLU A 8 -19.30 -1.14 -21.77
CA GLU A 8 -18.81 0.11 -22.35
C GLU A 8 -18.36 1.10 -21.27
N ARG A 9 -19.14 1.27 -20.20
CA ARG A 9 -18.77 2.09 -19.03
C ARG A 9 -17.50 1.56 -18.35
N VAL A 10 -17.38 0.25 -18.19
CA VAL A 10 -16.17 -0.40 -17.68
C VAL A 10 -14.97 -0.19 -18.62
N ARG A 11 -15.16 -0.24 -19.94
CA ARG A 11 -14.11 0.04 -20.93
C ARG A 11 -13.65 1.51 -20.88
N GLN A 12 -14.59 2.47 -20.82
CA GLN A 12 -14.28 3.89 -20.72
C GLN A 12 -13.58 4.21 -19.41
N THR A 13 -14.02 3.63 -18.28
CA THR A 13 -13.38 3.80 -16.97
C THR A 13 -11.99 3.16 -16.94
N ARG A 14 -11.78 2.01 -17.59
CA ARG A 14 -10.46 1.37 -17.70
C ARG A 14 -9.48 2.19 -18.55
N GLY A 15 -9.93 2.83 -19.62
CA GLY A 15 -9.08 3.69 -20.47
C GLY A 15 -8.55 4.93 -19.78
N SER A 16 -9.20 5.39 -18.70
CA SER A 16 -8.77 6.53 -17.89
C SER A 16 -7.98 6.13 -16.62
N GLN A 17 -7.90 4.83 -16.31
CA GLN A 17 -7.19 4.36 -15.11
C GLN A 17 -5.68 4.51 -15.28
N ARG A 18 -5.07 5.16 -14.31
CA ARG A 18 -3.61 5.30 -14.22
C ARG A 18 -3.05 4.17 -13.37
N LYS A 19 -1.96 3.56 -13.81
CA LYS A 19 -1.22 2.57 -13.06
C LYS A 19 -0.06 3.23 -12.32
N LEU A 20 0.04 2.97 -11.03
CA LEU A 20 1.09 3.49 -10.16
C LEU A 20 2.21 2.46 -10.04
N TYR A 21 3.45 2.87 -10.30
CA TYR A 21 4.65 2.07 -10.13
C TYR A 21 5.53 2.71 -9.06
N TRP A 22 5.56 2.10 -7.91
CA TRP A 22 6.41 2.48 -6.79
C TRP A 22 7.84 1.97 -7.05
N LYS A 23 8.83 2.85 -6.97
CA LYS A 23 10.19 2.56 -7.42
C LYS A 23 11.16 2.28 -6.28
N VAL A 24 11.01 3.01 -5.17
CA VAL A 24 12.03 3.08 -4.12
C VAL A 24 11.55 2.40 -2.83
N PRO A 25 12.15 1.25 -2.45
CA PRO A 25 11.85 0.59 -1.19
C PRO A 25 12.07 1.50 0.01
N GLY A 26 11.22 1.37 1.04
CA GLY A 26 11.26 2.20 2.24
C GLY A 26 10.61 3.57 2.10
N SER A 27 10.21 3.99 0.89
CA SER A 27 9.58 5.30 0.70
C SER A 27 8.11 5.32 1.04
N VAL A 28 7.35 4.33 0.59
CA VAL A 28 5.90 4.27 0.79
C VAL A 28 5.49 2.88 1.25
N TRP A 29 4.89 2.81 2.44
CA TRP A 29 4.20 1.61 2.88
C TRP A 29 2.71 1.77 2.64
N GLY A 30 2.04 0.67 2.30
CA GLY A 30 0.60 0.59 2.24
C GLY A 30 0.07 -0.28 3.35
N MET A 31 -1.09 0.06 3.91
CA MET A 31 -1.79 -0.77 4.87
C MET A 31 -3.27 -0.88 4.54
N ASP A 32 -3.84 -2.02 4.91
CA ASP A 32 -5.27 -2.27 4.79
C ASP A 32 -5.67 -3.47 5.63
N ILE A 33 -6.93 -3.52 6.06
CA ILE A 33 -7.51 -4.64 6.81
C ILE A 33 -8.34 -5.48 5.86
N CYS A 34 -8.10 -6.78 5.84
CA CYS A 34 -8.95 -7.69 5.11
C CYS A 34 -9.60 -8.73 6.02
N GLU A 35 -10.84 -9.05 5.68
CA GLU A 35 -11.62 -10.13 6.29
C GLU A 35 -11.41 -11.45 5.55
N ILE A 36 -11.33 -12.55 6.29
CA ILE A 36 -11.33 -13.91 5.76
C ILE A 36 -12.23 -14.78 6.64
N ARG A 37 -12.88 -15.79 6.03
CA ARG A 37 -13.53 -16.88 6.75
C ARG A 37 -12.83 -18.18 6.40
N MET A 38 -12.45 -18.93 7.43
CA MET A 38 -11.92 -20.28 7.31
C MET A 38 -13.01 -21.27 7.69
N VAL A 39 -13.01 -22.43 7.04
CA VAL A 39 -14.11 -23.42 7.15
C VAL A 39 -14.28 -23.90 8.61
N ASN A 40 -13.17 -24.17 9.29
CA ASN A 40 -13.18 -24.77 10.62
C ASN A 40 -13.01 -23.76 11.77
N LEU A 41 -13.03 -22.46 11.47
CA LEU A 41 -12.96 -21.42 12.49
C LEU A 41 -14.28 -20.69 12.64
N PRO A 42 -14.70 -20.40 13.88
CA PRO A 42 -15.92 -19.64 14.10
C PRO A 42 -15.77 -18.20 13.64
N GLY A 43 -16.82 -17.69 13.00
CA GLY A 43 -16.92 -16.27 12.63
C GLY A 43 -15.92 -15.82 11.55
N LYS A 44 -15.58 -14.55 11.62
CA LYS A 44 -14.67 -13.88 10.72
C LYS A 44 -13.31 -13.71 11.38
N GLN A 45 -12.26 -13.79 10.61
CA GLN A 45 -10.91 -13.42 11.04
C GLN A 45 -10.48 -12.19 10.24
N PHE A 46 -9.72 -11.32 10.87
CA PHE A 46 -9.22 -10.08 10.27
C PHE A 46 -7.70 -10.11 10.22
N ILE A 47 -7.16 -9.64 9.11
CA ILE A 47 -5.72 -9.54 8.89
C ILE A 47 -5.40 -8.09 8.53
N LEU A 48 -4.67 -7.39 9.38
CA LEU A 48 -4.02 -6.14 9.00
C LEU A 48 -2.79 -6.48 8.17
N CYS A 49 -2.81 -6.08 6.93
CA CYS A 49 -1.71 -6.21 6.00
C CYS A 49 -0.97 -4.89 5.87
N VAL A 50 0.33 -4.89 6.13
CA VAL A 50 1.22 -3.76 5.86
C VAL A 50 2.31 -4.23 4.90
N ALA A 51 2.60 -3.46 3.86
CA ALA A 51 3.61 -3.82 2.87
C ALA A 51 4.36 -2.60 2.34
N ASP A 52 5.64 -2.77 2.03
CA ASP A 52 6.40 -1.83 1.22
C ASP A 52 5.95 -1.92 -0.24
N LEU A 53 5.48 -0.82 -0.81
CA LEU A 53 4.84 -0.84 -2.11
C LEU A 53 5.82 -1.03 -3.28
N ALA A 54 7.08 -0.65 -3.12
CA ALA A 54 8.08 -0.76 -4.18
C ALA A 54 8.66 -2.17 -4.28
N SER A 55 9.02 -2.79 -3.17
CA SER A 55 9.53 -4.15 -3.12
C SER A 55 8.42 -5.20 -3.13
N GLY A 56 7.23 -4.83 -2.66
CA GLY A 56 6.14 -5.75 -2.38
C GLY A 56 6.37 -6.62 -1.13
N TYR A 57 7.37 -6.28 -0.29
CA TYR A 57 7.65 -6.95 0.97
C TYR A 57 6.48 -6.74 1.93
N LYS A 58 5.93 -7.84 2.41
CA LYS A 58 4.83 -7.85 3.38
C LYS A 58 5.44 -7.99 4.77
N PHE A 59 5.14 -7.04 5.65
CA PHE A 59 5.56 -7.11 7.05
C PHE A 59 4.76 -8.15 7.82
N ALA A 60 5.20 -8.47 9.04
CA ALA A 60 4.47 -9.38 9.91
C ALA A 60 3.00 -8.94 10.04
N PRO A 61 2.03 -9.80 9.72
CA PRO A 61 0.62 -9.41 9.78
C PRO A 61 0.14 -9.37 11.23
N MET A 62 -0.81 -8.48 11.54
CA MET A 62 -1.60 -8.59 12.75
C MET A 62 -2.89 -9.33 12.43
N VAL A 63 -3.18 -10.36 13.21
CA VAL A 63 -4.36 -11.22 13.04
C VAL A 63 -5.25 -11.11 14.25
N THR A 64 -6.56 -10.95 14.05
CA THR A 64 -7.54 -10.76 15.13
C THR A 64 -8.86 -11.47 14.79
N THR A 65 -9.68 -11.75 15.83
CA THR A 65 -11.02 -12.31 15.68
C THR A 65 -12.11 -11.23 15.52
N THR A 66 -11.77 -9.98 15.83
CA THR A 66 -12.60 -8.80 15.62
C THR A 66 -11.84 -7.80 14.78
N GLU A 67 -12.53 -6.90 14.10
CA GLU A 67 -11.86 -5.85 13.33
C GLU A 67 -10.95 -5.02 14.25
N PRO A 68 -9.64 -4.89 13.93
CA PRO A 68 -8.70 -4.20 14.80
C PRO A 68 -9.04 -2.72 14.92
N CYS A 69 -9.01 -2.21 16.14
CA CYS A 69 -9.24 -0.79 16.41
C CYS A 69 -7.97 0.05 16.18
N GLY A 70 -8.15 1.37 16.04
CA GLY A 70 -7.05 2.30 15.79
C GLY A 70 -5.85 2.19 16.75
N PRO A 71 -6.03 2.11 18.08
CA PRO A 71 -4.93 1.90 19.03
C PRO A 71 -4.14 0.60 18.79
N GLN A 72 -4.82 -0.51 18.47
CA GLN A 72 -4.16 -1.78 18.14
C GLN A 72 -3.33 -1.67 16.87
N VAL A 73 -3.89 -1.02 15.82
CA VAL A 73 -3.18 -0.75 14.56
C VAL A 73 -1.97 0.15 14.81
N SER A 74 -2.11 1.21 15.60
CA SER A 74 -1.03 2.12 15.97
C SER A 74 0.11 1.40 16.67
N ALA A 75 -0.18 0.59 17.70
CA ALA A 75 0.83 -0.18 18.42
C ALA A 75 1.54 -1.22 17.54
N HIS A 76 0.83 -1.82 16.57
CA HIS A 76 1.42 -2.73 15.61
C HIS A 76 2.36 -2.01 14.64
N LEU A 77 1.93 -0.86 14.10
CA LEU A 77 2.76 -0.03 13.22
C LEU A 77 4.03 0.45 13.92
N GLU A 78 3.95 0.85 15.19
CA GLU A 78 5.10 1.28 15.97
C GLU A 78 6.18 0.19 16.04
N LYS A 79 5.80 -1.06 16.34
CA LYS A 79 6.71 -2.22 16.30
C LYS A 79 7.34 -2.43 14.93
N LEU A 80 6.56 -2.27 13.86
CA LEU A 80 7.09 -2.38 12.50
C LEU A 80 8.09 -1.25 12.19
N PHE A 81 7.82 -0.01 12.65
CA PHE A 81 8.73 1.12 12.47
C PHE A 81 10.04 0.94 13.24
N GLU A 82 10.00 0.37 14.43
CA GLU A 82 11.19 0.03 15.21
C GLU A 82 12.04 -1.03 14.53
N GLN A 83 11.40 -2.08 14.01
CA GLN A 83 12.08 -3.23 13.42
C GLN A 83 12.62 -2.95 12.01
N PHE A 84 11.86 -2.26 11.17
CA PHE A 84 12.15 -2.12 9.74
C PHE A 84 12.49 -0.68 9.31
N GLY A 85 12.46 0.28 10.23
CA GLY A 85 12.58 1.69 9.93
C GLY A 85 11.24 2.32 9.51
N ARG A 86 11.23 3.63 9.36
CA ARG A 86 10.02 4.43 9.11
C ARG A 86 9.89 4.76 7.64
N PRO A 87 8.73 4.51 6.98
CA PRO A 87 8.51 4.99 5.62
C PRO A 87 8.41 6.51 5.59
N LEU A 88 8.54 7.13 4.43
CA LEU A 88 8.24 8.56 4.29
C LEU A 88 6.73 8.79 4.22
N PHE A 89 6.00 7.90 3.53
CA PHE A 89 4.55 7.95 3.43
C PHE A 89 3.93 6.65 3.92
N LEU A 90 2.79 6.76 4.61
CA LEU A 90 1.92 5.63 4.89
C LEU A 90 0.62 5.79 4.11
N LYS A 91 0.44 4.90 3.12
CA LYS A 91 -0.75 4.85 2.29
C LYS A 91 -1.81 3.98 2.95
N ARG A 92 -3.03 4.50 3.03
CA ARG A 92 -4.19 3.83 3.65
C ARG A 92 -5.48 4.21 2.94
N ASP A 93 -6.53 3.42 3.16
CA ASP A 93 -7.86 3.81 2.74
C ASP A 93 -8.51 4.80 3.73
N ASN A 94 -9.77 5.18 3.47
CA ASN A 94 -10.52 6.10 4.32
C ASN A 94 -11.35 5.39 5.40
N GLY A 95 -11.09 4.11 5.68
CA GLY A 95 -11.76 3.35 6.74
C GLY A 95 -11.55 4.00 8.12
N GLY A 96 -12.60 4.07 8.94
CA GLY A 96 -12.56 4.76 10.23
C GLY A 96 -11.47 4.25 11.16
N ASN A 97 -11.26 2.92 11.20
CA ASN A 97 -10.23 2.30 12.03
C ASN A 97 -8.80 2.62 11.56
N LEU A 98 -8.60 2.83 10.26
CA LEU A 98 -7.30 3.21 9.68
C LEU A 98 -7.04 4.71 9.71
N ASN A 99 -8.07 5.54 9.91
CA ASN A 99 -7.95 7.00 10.08
C ASN A 99 -8.16 7.46 11.54
N HIS A 100 -8.02 6.55 12.50
CA HIS A 100 -8.15 6.85 13.93
C HIS A 100 -7.06 7.81 14.42
N GLY A 101 -7.40 8.68 15.40
CA GLY A 101 -6.50 9.66 15.98
C GLY A 101 -5.16 9.09 16.47
N ALA A 102 -5.18 7.92 17.12
CA ALA A 102 -3.96 7.25 17.59
C ALA A 102 -2.95 6.94 16.44
N ILE A 103 -3.44 6.66 15.24
CA ILE A 103 -2.57 6.47 14.08
C ILE A 103 -2.07 7.81 13.57
N ALA A 104 -2.92 8.84 13.54
CA ALA A 104 -2.50 10.18 13.15
C ALA A 104 -1.41 10.74 14.08
N ASP A 105 -1.56 10.53 15.39
CA ASP A 105 -0.56 10.92 16.40
C ASP A 105 0.77 10.18 16.21
N LEU A 106 0.72 8.86 15.97
CA LEU A 106 1.91 8.05 15.67
C LEU A 106 2.64 8.54 14.41
N LEU A 107 1.90 8.84 13.34
CA LEU A 107 2.49 9.34 12.10
C LEU A 107 3.11 10.73 12.29
N SER A 108 2.41 11.64 12.99
CA SER A 108 2.89 12.97 13.31
C SER A 108 4.18 12.91 14.14
N HIS A 109 4.20 12.12 15.20
CA HIS A 109 5.39 11.93 16.06
C HIS A 109 6.60 11.44 15.27
N ASN A 110 6.38 10.54 14.33
CA ASN A 110 7.44 9.96 13.49
C ASN A 110 7.71 10.74 12.20
N HIS A 111 7.05 11.86 11.98
CA HIS A 111 7.10 12.65 10.73
C HIS A 111 6.88 11.79 9.48
N ILE A 112 5.88 10.91 9.54
CA ILE A 112 5.42 10.09 8.42
C ILE A 112 4.21 10.77 7.81
N LEU A 113 4.23 10.96 6.50
CA LEU A 113 3.18 11.64 5.76
C LEU A 113 2.02 10.68 5.44
N PRO A 114 0.78 10.99 5.84
CA PRO A 114 -0.37 10.19 5.44
C PRO A 114 -0.64 10.34 3.94
N LEU A 115 -0.92 9.24 3.26
CA LEU A 115 -1.32 9.22 1.86
C LEU A 115 -2.67 8.49 1.74
N ASN A 116 -3.75 9.20 2.04
CA ASN A 116 -5.08 8.62 2.02
C ASN A 116 -5.59 8.41 0.60
N SER A 117 -6.29 7.31 0.37
CA SER A 117 -6.91 7.02 -0.93
C SER A 117 -8.01 8.05 -1.25
N PRO A 118 -8.22 8.39 -2.54
CA PRO A 118 -9.39 9.15 -2.93
C PRO A 118 -10.67 8.41 -2.56
N CYS A 119 -11.71 9.16 -2.14
CA CYS A 119 -13.03 8.57 -1.91
C CYS A 119 -13.52 7.88 -3.19
N TYR A 120 -14.10 6.70 -3.05
CA TYR A 120 -14.69 5.92 -4.16
C TYR A 120 -13.76 5.58 -5.34
N TYR A 121 -12.44 5.54 -5.12
CA TYR A 121 -11.49 5.15 -6.15
C TYR A 121 -10.68 3.91 -5.75
N ALA A 122 -11.32 2.74 -5.80
CA ALA A 122 -10.73 1.44 -5.47
C ALA A 122 -9.40 1.12 -6.20
N PRO A 123 -9.20 1.46 -7.50
CA PRO A 123 -7.95 1.17 -8.19
C PRO A 123 -6.69 1.75 -7.52
N TYR A 124 -6.84 2.77 -6.67
CA TYR A 124 -5.73 3.37 -5.94
C TYR A 124 -5.08 2.42 -4.93
N ASN A 125 -5.85 1.47 -4.37
CA ASN A 125 -5.38 0.48 -3.38
C ASN A 125 -4.95 -0.86 -4.00
N GLY A 126 -5.04 -1.03 -5.32
CA GLY A 126 -4.85 -2.29 -6.02
C GLY A 126 -3.54 -3.04 -5.72
N ALA A 127 -2.48 -2.38 -5.24
CA ALA A 127 -1.24 -3.05 -4.85
C ALA A 127 -1.41 -3.85 -3.53
N ILE A 128 -2.04 -3.24 -2.52
CA ILE A 128 -2.32 -3.86 -1.23
C ILE A 128 -3.41 -4.92 -1.37
N GLU A 129 -4.51 -4.63 -2.09
CA GLU A 129 -5.62 -5.56 -2.33
C GLU A 129 -5.14 -6.85 -3.02
N ARG A 130 -4.24 -6.73 -4.00
CA ARG A 130 -3.62 -7.89 -4.65
C ARG A 130 -2.81 -8.72 -3.66
N GLY A 131 -2.02 -8.07 -2.79
CA GLY A 131 -1.26 -8.74 -1.74
C GLY A 131 -2.16 -9.50 -0.75
N GLN A 132 -3.28 -8.92 -0.38
CA GLN A 132 -4.30 -9.58 0.46
C GLN A 132 -4.94 -10.77 -0.27
N GLY A 133 -5.24 -10.63 -1.56
CA GLY A 133 -5.75 -11.71 -2.40
C GLY A 133 -4.81 -12.91 -2.43
N GLU A 134 -3.49 -12.66 -2.58
CA GLU A 134 -2.45 -13.70 -2.53
C GLU A 134 -2.43 -14.43 -1.18
N ILE A 135 -2.49 -13.68 -0.07
CA ILE A 135 -2.52 -14.25 1.29
C ILE A 135 -3.76 -15.11 1.48
N LYS A 136 -4.96 -14.60 1.17
CA LYS A 136 -6.23 -15.33 1.32
C LYS A 136 -6.27 -16.59 0.48
N TRP A 137 -5.79 -16.51 -0.78
CA TRP A 137 -5.76 -17.65 -1.68
C TRP A 137 -4.86 -18.76 -1.13
N LYS A 138 -3.65 -18.39 -0.68
CA LYS A 138 -2.67 -19.34 -0.16
C LYS A 138 -3.12 -19.95 1.16
N LEU A 139 -3.70 -19.16 2.07
CA LEU A 139 -4.30 -19.65 3.32
C LEU A 139 -5.37 -20.71 3.06
N ARG A 140 -6.31 -20.44 2.15
CA ARG A 140 -7.38 -21.40 1.83
C ARG A 140 -6.87 -22.67 1.17
N ARG A 141 -5.86 -22.56 0.33
CA ARG A 141 -5.29 -23.68 -0.42
C ARG A 141 -4.39 -24.58 0.44
N GLU A 142 -3.51 -23.99 1.24
CA GLU A 142 -2.46 -24.72 1.94
C GLU A 142 -2.76 -24.97 3.41
N TYR A 143 -3.66 -24.17 4.00
CA TYR A 143 -4.00 -24.19 5.41
C TYR A 143 -5.52 -24.18 5.65
N GLY A 144 -6.30 -24.76 4.73
CA GLY A 144 -7.76 -24.76 4.81
C GLY A 144 -8.32 -25.54 5.99
N ASP A 145 -7.55 -26.44 6.59
CA ASP A 145 -7.90 -27.34 7.68
C ASP A 145 -7.60 -26.80 9.09
N VAL A 146 -7.07 -25.57 9.22
CA VAL A 146 -6.81 -24.94 10.54
C VAL A 146 -8.07 -24.92 11.40
N ARG A 147 -7.90 -25.27 12.70
CA ARG A 147 -9.01 -25.44 13.65
C ARG A 147 -8.98 -24.48 14.82
N THR A 148 -7.85 -23.83 15.04
CA THR A 148 -7.68 -22.86 16.12
C THR A 148 -7.21 -21.52 15.60
N PHE A 149 -7.53 -20.45 16.34
CA PHE A 149 -7.04 -19.12 16.01
C PHE A 149 -5.50 -19.05 16.06
N GLY A 150 -4.87 -19.77 16.99
CA GLY A 150 -3.40 -19.83 17.07
C GLY A 150 -2.75 -20.47 15.85
N GLU A 151 -3.35 -21.56 15.32
CA GLU A 151 -2.91 -22.16 14.05
C GLU A 151 -3.10 -21.18 12.88
N PHE A 152 -4.25 -20.53 12.81
CA PHE A 152 -4.52 -19.54 11.77
C PHE A 152 -3.52 -18.39 11.79
N ALA A 153 -3.21 -17.84 12.97
CA ALA A 153 -2.22 -16.77 13.12
C ALA A 153 -0.82 -17.22 12.66
N ARG A 154 -0.40 -18.42 13.08
CA ARG A 154 0.88 -19.02 12.66
C ARG A 154 0.92 -19.24 11.15
N SER A 155 -0.12 -19.85 10.58
CA SER A 155 -0.22 -20.12 9.14
C SER A 155 -0.21 -18.83 8.31
N THR A 156 -0.85 -17.78 8.81
CA THR A 156 -0.80 -16.45 8.16
C THR A 156 0.63 -15.91 8.12
N GLY A 157 1.38 -16.05 9.20
CA GLY A 157 2.80 -15.68 9.24
C GLY A 157 3.65 -16.50 8.25
N LEU A 158 3.45 -17.80 8.18
CA LEU A 158 4.15 -18.69 7.23
C LEU A 158 3.84 -18.33 5.77
N VAL A 159 2.58 -18.07 5.46
CA VAL A 159 2.16 -17.61 4.12
C VAL A 159 2.84 -16.30 3.74
N VAL A 160 2.87 -15.32 4.66
CA VAL A 160 3.54 -14.04 4.41
C VAL A 160 5.05 -14.24 4.21
N HIS A 161 5.68 -15.07 5.03
CA HIS A 161 7.09 -15.42 4.87
C HIS A 161 7.36 -16.03 3.49
N ASP A 162 6.60 -17.02 3.09
CA ASP A 162 6.77 -17.68 1.80
C ASP A 162 6.54 -16.70 0.64
N LEU A 163 5.49 -15.89 0.67
CA LEU A 163 5.24 -14.87 -0.35
C LEU A 163 6.36 -13.84 -0.47
N ASN A 164 7.10 -13.54 0.59
CA ASN A 164 8.26 -12.66 0.56
C ASN A 164 9.50 -13.30 -0.05
N HIS A 165 9.63 -14.63 0.02
CA HIS A 165 10.77 -15.39 -0.49
C HIS A 165 10.50 -16.04 -1.86
N HIS A 166 9.27 -15.93 -2.37
CA HIS A 166 8.93 -16.45 -3.68
C HIS A 166 9.40 -15.50 -4.80
N PRO A 167 10.15 -16.00 -5.83
CA PRO A 167 10.60 -15.20 -6.96
C PRO A 167 9.40 -14.56 -7.71
N ARG A 168 9.54 -13.31 -8.10
CA ARG A 168 8.46 -12.55 -8.76
C ARG A 168 8.89 -12.03 -10.12
N ARG A 169 8.11 -12.34 -11.15
CA ARG A 169 8.35 -11.86 -12.53
C ARG A 169 8.50 -10.33 -12.61
N LYS A 170 7.69 -9.57 -11.86
CA LYS A 170 7.76 -8.10 -11.83
C LYS A 170 9.02 -7.54 -11.13
N LEU A 171 9.81 -8.39 -10.49
CA LEU A 171 11.08 -8.09 -9.85
C LEU A 171 12.24 -8.79 -10.57
N ASP A 172 12.06 -9.11 -11.85
CA ASP A 172 13.06 -9.78 -12.70
C ASP A 172 13.59 -11.08 -12.08
N GLY A 173 12.69 -11.85 -11.47
CA GLY A 173 13.00 -13.10 -10.79
C GLY A 173 13.51 -12.95 -9.36
N SER A 174 13.74 -11.74 -8.88
CA SER A 174 14.10 -11.49 -7.49
C SER A 174 12.90 -11.68 -6.54
N THR A 175 13.18 -11.80 -5.25
CA THR A 175 12.15 -11.89 -4.20
C THR A 175 11.86 -10.54 -3.58
N SER A 176 10.66 -10.37 -2.98
CA SER A 176 10.31 -9.15 -2.23
C SER A 176 11.27 -8.92 -1.06
N CYS A 177 11.72 -10.00 -0.41
CA CYS A 177 12.71 -9.97 0.67
C CYS A 177 14.04 -9.38 0.20
N ILE A 178 14.64 -9.95 -0.85
CA ILE A 178 15.91 -9.46 -1.43
C ILE A 178 15.76 -7.99 -1.85
N ARG A 179 14.66 -7.64 -2.52
CA ARG A 179 14.42 -6.27 -2.99
C ARG A 179 14.31 -5.27 -1.85
N PHE A 180 13.72 -5.66 -0.72
CA PHE A 180 13.55 -4.78 0.44
C PHE A 180 14.85 -4.62 1.25
N PHE A 181 15.58 -5.71 1.52
CA PHE A 181 16.75 -5.69 2.40
C PHE A 181 18.06 -5.37 1.68
N ASN A 182 18.24 -5.84 0.45
CA ASN A 182 19.50 -5.71 -0.28
C ASN A 182 19.41 -4.64 -1.39
N GLY A 183 18.21 -4.16 -1.72
CA GLY A 183 18.04 -3.06 -2.68
C GLY A 183 18.34 -1.67 -2.09
N PRO A 184 18.43 -0.64 -2.93
CA PRO A 184 18.64 0.75 -2.50
C PRO A 184 17.38 1.26 -1.76
N ARG A 185 17.33 0.99 -0.45
CA ARG A 185 16.25 1.42 0.42
C ARG A 185 16.54 2.80 0.99
N VAL A 186 15.55 3.69 0.96
CA VAL A 186 15.68 5.00 1.59
C VAL A 186 15.30 4.96 3.06
N ASN A 187 16.09 5.68 3.86
CA ASN A 187 15.78 5.97 5.25
C ASN A 187 16.01 7.47 5.49
N TYR A 188 14.94 8.23 5.45
CA TYR A 188 15.00 9.67 5.57
C TYR A 188 15.25 10.11 7.02
N SER A 189 16.19 11.04 7.20
CA SER A 189 16.41 11.69 8.48
C SER A 189 15.19 12.53 8.90
N LYS A 190 15.05 12.81 10.19
CA LYS A 190 13.99 13.66 10.74
C LYS A 190 13.95 15.03 10.06
N ARG A 191 15.12 15.63 9.79
CA ARG A 191 15.23 16.89 9.06
C ARG A 191 14.63 16.77 7.65
N LYS A 192 15.03 15.75 6.89
CA LYS A 192 14.54 15.57 5.52
C LYS A 192 13.03 15.32 5.47
N ARG A 193 12.47 14.58 6.42
CA ARG A 193 11.02 14.38 6.54
C ARG A 193 10.28 15.69 6.75
N LYS A 194 10.80 16.58 7.62
CA LYS A 194 10.21 17.90 7.83
C LYS A 194 10.29 18.79 6.58
N GLU A 195 11.42 18.78 5.86
CA GLU A 195 11.57 19.50 4.59
C GLU A 195 10.52 19.05 3.56
N VAL A 196 10.32 17.73 3.42
CA VAL A 196 9.32 17.17 2.50
C VAL A 196 7.91 17.57 2.94
N MET A 197 7.61 17.53 4.24
CA MET A 197 6.30 17.90 4.77
C MET A 197 5.98 19.36 4.49
N LEU A 198 6.91 20.27 4.72
CA LEU A 198 6.75 21.70 4.42
C LEU A 198 6.51 21.91 2.92
N TRP A 199 7.36 21.33 2.08
CA TRP A 199 7.21 21.44 0.63
C TRP A 199 5.82 20.95 0.15
N ILE A 200 5.32 19.81 0.68
CA ILE A 200 4.01 19.29 0.32
C ILE A 200 2.89 20.22 0.79
N SER A 201 3.01 20.79 1.99
CA SER A 201 2.03 21.73 2.53
C SER A 201 1.95 22.99 1.67
N ASP A 202 3.09 23.58 1.29
CA ASP A 202 3.17 24.76 0.43
C ASP A 202 2.55 24.46 -0.95
N GLN A 203 2.92 23.33 -1.56
CA GLN A 203 2.34 22.93 -2.86
C GLN A 203 0.83 22.65 -2.78
N ALA A 204 0.35 22.06 -1.68
CA ALA A 204 -1.08 21.83 -1.49
C ALA A 204 -1.85 23.15 -1.38
N PHE A 205 -1.30 24.13 -0.67
CA PHE A 205 -1.85 25.47 -0.59
C PHE A 205 -1.94 26.14 -1.96
N ASP A 206 -0.83 26.16 -2.71
CA ASP A 206 -0.79 26.71 -4.08
C ASP A 206 -1.83 26.07 -5.01
N ILE A 207 -2.04 24.74 -4.88
CA ILE A 207 -3.03 24.02 -5.68
C ILE A 207 -4.44 24.46 -5.35
N VAL A 208 -4.78 24.66 -4.07
CA VAL A 208 -6.10 25.15 -3.64
C VAL A 208 -6.33 26.59 -4.15
N GLU A 209 -5.35 27.47 -4.00
CA GLU A 209 -5.45 28.86 -4.48
C GLU A 209 -5.70 28.92 -5.99
N LYS A 210 -4.92 28.18 -6.78
CA LYS A 210 -5.07 28.15 -8.25
C LYS A 210 -6.40 27.55 -8.72
N ALA A 211 -7.01 26.67 -7.91
CA ALA A 211 -8.31 26.09 -8.21
C ALA A 211 -9.50 26.98 -7.81
N SER A 212 -9.27 28.23 -7.40
CA SER A 212 -10.31 29.20 -7.03
C SER A 212 -11.30 28.65 -5.97
N GLY A 213 -10.84 27.79 -5.07
CA GLY A 213 -11.65 27.23 -4.00
C GLY A 213 -12.48 25.99 -4.34
N ASP A 214 -12.51 25.55 -5.61
CA ASP A 214 -13.27 24.37 -6.02
C ASP A 214 -12.63 23.04 -5.58
N MET A 215 -11.38 23.07 -5.15
CA MET A 215 -10.64 21.88 -4.73
C MET A 215 -10.61 21.69 -3.22
N LYS A 216 -10.99 20.50 -2.76
CA LYS A 216 -10.90 20.14 -1.35
C LYS A 216 -9.43 20.04 -0.91
N PRO A 217 -9.06 20.55 0.30
CA PRO A 217 -7.69 20.51 0.82
C PRO A 217 -7.07 19.11 0.79
N ASP A 218 -7.81 18.06 1.16
CA ASP A 218 -7.33 16.67 1.13
C ASP A 218 -6.98 16.19 -0.29
N ALA A 219 -7.69 16.68 -1.31
CA ALA A 219 -7.39 16.35 -2.70
C ALA A 219 -6.11 17.06 -3.15
N ALA A 220 -5.96 18.34 -2.82
CA ALA A 220 -4.77 19.12 -3.11
C ALA A 220 -3.53 18.52 -2.42
N TYR A 221 -3.63 18.17 -1.14
CA TYR A 221 -2.56 17.50 -0.40
C TYR A 221 -2.13 16.18 -1.07
N ARG A 222 -3.07 15.34 -1.48
CA ARG A 222 -2.80 14.08 -2.17
C ARG A 222 -2.11 14.31 -3.52
N ILE A 223 -2.52 15.34 -4.26
CA ILE A 223 -1.88 15.74 -5.53
C ILE A 223 -0.46 16.20 -5.27
N ALA A 224 -0.23 17.06 -4.27
CA ALA A 224 1.10 17.52 -3.88
C ALA A 224 2.03 16.36 -3.51
N CYS A 225 1.54 15.37 -2.74
CA CYS A 225 2.27 14.14 -2.43
C CYS A 225 2.68 13.39 -3.71
N GLN A 226 1.76 13.23 -4.67
CA GLN A 226 2.05 12.56 -5.94
C GLN A 226 3.08 13.32 -6.77
N ILE A 227 2.96 14.65 -6.85
CA ILE A 227 3.94 15.50 -7.55
C ILE A 227 5.33 15.31 -6.94
N TRP A 228 5.44 15.36 -5.61
CA TRP A 228 6.71 15.15 -4.93
C TRP A 228 7.31 13.77 -5.24
N LEU A 229 6.49 12.72 -5.13
CA LEU A 229 6.92 11.34 -5.39
C LEU A 229 7.39 11.13 -6.83
N VAL A 230 6.72 11.74 -7.81
CA VAL A 230 7.12 11.68 -9.22
C VAL A 230 8.38 12.50 -9.47
N LYS A 231 8.45 13.73 -8.97
CA LYS A 231 9.61 14.64 -9.13
C LYS A 231 10.89 14.07 -8.54
N ASN A 232 10.79 13.28 -7.46
CA ASN A 232 11.94 12.66 -6.80
C ASN A 232 12.15 11.19 -7.20
N ASP A 233 11.53 10.73 -8.28
CA ASP A 233 11.66 9.38 -8.85
C ASP A 233 11.26 8.23 -7.92
N HIS A 234 10.36 8.47 -6.96
CA HIS A 234 9.78 7.43 -6.10
C HIS A 234 8.56 6.76 -6.71
N LEU A 235 7.89 7.43 -7.65
CA LEU A 235 6.67 6.99 -8.30
C LEU A 235 6.72 7.30 -9.79
N SER A 236 6.29 6.36 -10.62
CA SER A 236 5.91 6.66 -11.99
C SER A 236 4.44 6.31 -12.22
N VAL A 237 3.79 7.10 -13.08
CA VAL A 237 2.37 6.98 -13.39
C VAL A 237 2.22 6.76 -14.89
N SER A 238 1.58 5.66 -15.28
CA SER A 238 1.25 5.38 -16.68
C SER A 238 -0.25 5.14 -16.83
N LYS A 239 -0.75 5.29 -18.05
CA LYS A 239 -2.11 4.85 -18.38
C LYS A 239 -2.16 3.33 -18.39
N LEU A 240 -3.32 2.76 -18.05
CA LEU A 240 -3.52 1.32 -18.13
C LEU A 240 -3.36 0.88 -19.60
N GLY A 241 -2.47 -0.09 -19.86
CA GLY A 241 -2.16 -0.56 -21.22
C GLY A 241 -0.86 -0.02 -21.81
N GLU A 242 -0.30 1.06 -21.28
CA GLU A 242 1.06 1.51 -21.66
C GLU A 242 2.11 0.64 -20.97
N VAL A 243 3.02 0.07 -21.74
CA VAL A 243 4.19 -0.64 -21.21
C VAL A 243 5.32 0.37 -21.02
N LEU A 244 5.78 0.53 -19.80
CA LEU A 244 6.94 1.40 -19.55
C LEU A 244 8.20 0.77 -20.15
N PRO A 245 9.07 1.53 -20.85
CA PRO A 245 10.22 1.00 -21.57
C PRO A 245 11.13 0.11 -20.72
N HIS A 246 11.34 0.45 -19.46
CA HIS A 246 12.18 -0.33 -18.53
C HIS A 246 11.53 -1.63 -18.03
N LEU A 247 10.25 -1.88 -18.33
CA LEU A 247 9.54 -3.13 -18.01
C LEU A 247 9.42 -4.06 -19.21
N SER A 248 9.81 -3.61 -20.41
CA SER A 248 9.63 -4.36 -21.66
C SER A 248 10.68 -5.43 -21.91
N GLY A 249 11.73 -5.53 -21.08
CA GLY A 249 12.77 -6.59 -21.23
C GLY A 249 13.51 -6.63 -22.58
N LYS A 250 13.31 -5.64 -23.44
CA LYS A 250 14.06 -5.48 -24.67
C LYS A 250 15.28 -4.63 -24.39
N THR A 251 16.35 -5.26 -23.97
CA THR A 251 17.70 -4.75 -24.20
C THR A 251 17.82 -4.57 -25.71
N ALA A 252 17.90 -3.32 -26.15
CA ALA A 252 18.39 -3.03 -27.48
C ALA A 252 19.85 -3.47 -27.51
N HIS A 253 20.11 -4.64 -28.07
CA HIS A 253 21.43 -4.95 -28.58
C HIS A 253 21.61 -4.14 -29.85
N ASN A 254 22.43 -3.13 -29.77
CA ASN A 254 23.24 -2.62 -30.87
C ASN A 254 24.67 -2.99 -30.59
#